data_271054c2473c15cd5e4d26124780bd54
#
_entry.id   271054c2473c15cd5e4d26124780bd54
#
_cell.length_a   1.000
_cell.length_b   1.000
_cell.length_c   1.000
_cell.angle_alpha   90.00
_cell.angle_beta   90.00
_cell.angle_gamma   90.00
#
_symmetry.space_group_name_H-M   'P 1'
#
loop_
_entity.id
_entity.type
_entity.pdbx_description
1 polymer ?
#
loop_
_entity_poly.entity_id
_entity_poly.type
_entity_poly.pdbx_seq_one_letter_code
_entity_poly.pdbx_strand_id
1 'polypeptide(L)'
;SKPGLILDDLNKYANDSLNKSNDDSIRDGMDITLCSINTKEMKLRFAGANNPVYLIRDGELEIYKTNRFAIGSFTYGEHNYENFELDLKKGDKIYAFSDGYPDQFGGPRGKKFMYKKFKELLVETVNDSMENQKKLLEDRLAEWMGEEHEQVDDIVIFAVEID
;
A
#
# COMPACT_ATOMS: atom_id res chain seq x y z
N SER A 1 -0.12 5.90 19.07
CA SER A 1 0.86 6.59 18.22
C SER A 1 0.13 7.41 17.16
N LYS A 2 0.81 8.39 16.61
CA LYS A 2 0.33 9.20 15.47
C LYS A 2 1.23 8.86 14.26
N PRO A 3 0.82 7.96 13.36
CA PRO A 3 1.65 7.52 12.24
C PRO A 3 2.17 8.66 11.36
N GLY A 4 1.36 9.71 11.16
CA GLY A 4 1.78 10.88 10.37
C GLY A 4 3.01 11.58 10.95
N LEU A 5 3.08 11.76 12.27
CA LEU A 5 4.26 12.37 12.90
C LEU A 5 5.53 11.52 12.70
N ILE A 6 5.38 10.20 12.66
CA ILE A 6 6.50 9.30 12.39
C ILE A 6 6.97 9.47 10.94
N LEU A 7 6.04 9.62 9.99
CA LEU A 7 6.38 9.87 8.60
C LEU A 7 6.98 11.28 8.40
N ASP A 8 6.52 12.29 9.15
CA ASP A 8 7.10 13.63 9.14
C ASP A 8 8.57 13.60 9.59
N ASP A 9 8.85 12.90 10.70
CA ASP A 9 10.22 12.74 11.20
C ASP A 9 11.08 11.96 10.18
N LEU A 10 10.55 10.85 9.63
CA LEU A 10 11.24 10.07 8.62
C LEU A 10 11.56 10.90 7.38
N ASN A 11 10.60 11.69 6.89
CA ASN A 11 10.78 12.57 5.75
C ASN A 11 11.90 13.60 5.99
N LYS A 12 11.93 14.19 7.18
CA LYS A 12 12.97 15.13 7.58
C LYS A 12 14.35 14.46 7.56
N TYR A 13 14.50 13.29 8.20
CA TYR A 13 15.77 12.56 8.21
C TYR A 13 16.23 12.15 6.81
N ALA A 14 15.31 11.68 5.96
CA ALA A 14 15.60 11.32 4.58
C ALA A 14 16.11 12.53 3.79
N ASN A 15 15.42 13.66 3.86
CA ASN A 15 15.83 14.90 3.21
C ASN A 15 17.19 15.42 3.71
N ASP A 16 17.42 15.41 5.03
CA ASP A 16 18.70 15.82 5.62
C ASP A 16 19.87 14.92 5.17
N SER A 17 19.60 13.65 4.94
CA SER A 17 20.59 12.67 4.49
C SER A 17 20.89 12.81 3.00
N LEU A 18 19.89 13.02 2.17
CA LEU A 18 20.01 13.20 0.73
C LEU A 18 20.68 14.55 0.39
N ASN A 19 20.39 15.62 1.14
CA ASN A 19 21.03 16.93 0.96
C ASN A 19 22.53 16.95 1.28
N LYS A 20 23.03 15.96 2.03
CA LYS A 20 24.47 15.84 2.32
C LYS A 20 25.26 15.19 1.20
N SER A 21 24.63 14.43 0.33
CA SER A 21 25.23 13.95 -0.90
C SER A 21 25.09 15.07 -1.94
N ASN A 22 26.18 15.77 -2.29
CA ASN A 22 26.23 16.84 -3.30
C ASN A 22 25.84 16.40 -4.73
N ASP A 23 25.02 15.38 -4.86
CA ASP A 23 24.56 14.82 -6.13
C ASP A 23 23.09 15.16 -6.34
N ASP A 24 22.83 16.26 -7.03
CA ASP A 24 21.49 16.74 -7.41
C ASP A 24 20.72 15.73 -8.32
N SER A 25 21.35 14.61 -8.69
CA SER A 25 20.77 13.62 -9.62
C SER A 25 19.90 12.57 -8.94
N ILE A 26 20.00 12.38 -7.61
CA ILE A 26 19.24 11.35 -6.89
C ILE A 26 18.03 12.00 -6.24
N ARG A 27 16.89 11.94 -6.92
CA ARG A 27 15.58 12.37 -6.42
C ARG A 27 14.68 11.18 -6.11
N ASP A 28 15.24 10.12 -5.57
CA ASP A 28 14.47 8.92 -5.25
C ASP A 28 13.70 9.14 -3.95
N GLY A 29 12.39 9.22 -4.08
CA GLY A 29 11.46 9.22 -2.94
C GLY A 29 11.03 7.81 -2.60
N MET A 30 10.59 7.60 -1.34
CA MET A 30 10.06 6.31 -0.89
C MET A 30 8.56 6.41 -0.64
N ASP A 31 7.81 5.52 -1.28
CA ASP A 31 6.39 5.32 -1.02
C ASP A 31 6.21 4.38 0.18
N ILE A 32 5.35 4.74 1.11
CA ILE A 32 5.17 3.99 2.35
C ILE A 32 3.75 4.13 2.89
N THR A 33 3.26 3.07 3.51
CA THR A 33 2.08 3.10 4.38
C THR A 33 2.48 2.60 5.77
N LEU A 34 2.17 3.38 6.80
CA LEU A 34 2.37 3.02 8.19
C LEU A 34 1.02 2.82 8.87
N CYS A 35 0.76 1.59 9.32
CA CYS A 35 -0.45 1.19 10.02
C CYS A 35 -0.15 0.81 11.47
N SER A 36 -1.04 1.18 12.38
CA SER A 36 -1.03 0.79 13.79
C SER A 36 -2.41 0.29 14.20
N ILE A 37 -2.52 -0.99 14.50
CA ILE A 37 -3.77 -1.63 14.92
C ILE A 37 -3.77 -1.78 16.43
N ASN A 38 -4.79 -1.22 17.09
CA ASN A 38 -5.06 -1.44 18.51
C ASN A 38 -6.26 -2.40 18.64
N THR A 39 -5.96 -3.67 18.91
CA THR A 39 -7.00 -4.72 19.01
C THR A 39 -7.87 -4.59 20.27
N LYS A 40 -7.39 -3.90 21.33
CA LYS A 40 -8.18 -3.65 22.54
C LYS A 40 -9.22 -2.55 22.34
N GLU A 41 -8.83 -1.49 21.64
CA GLU A 41 -9.71 -0.36 21.34
C GLU A 41 -10.45 -0.55 20.02
N MET A 42 -10.15 -1.61 19.28
CA MET A 42 -10.67 -1.88 17.93
C MET A 42 -10.49 -0.65 17.03
N LYS A 43 -9.23 -0.18 16.91
CA LYS A 43 -8.89 1.00 16.13
C LYS A 43 -7.70 0.74 15.21
N LEU A 44 -7.83 1.23 13.98
CA LEU A 44 -6.74 1.37 13.03
C LEU A 44 -6.33 2.83 12.95
N ARG A 45 -5.04 3.13 13.15
CA ARG A 45 -4.44 4.43 12.83
C ARG A 45 -3.43 4.25 11.73
N PHE A 46 -3.45 5.13 10.74
CA PHE A 46 -2.50 5.05 9.64
C PHE A 46 -2.17 6.41 9.05
N ALA A 47 -1.07 6.46 8.32
CA ALA A 47 -0.64 7.54 7.45
C ALA A 47 0.10 6.92 6.26
N GLY A 48 0.24 7.66 5.17
CA GLY A 48 0.96 7.14 4.01
C GLY A 48 1.46 8.22 3.07
N ALA A 49 2.47 7.84 2.33
CA ALA A 49 3.07 8.55 1.21
C ALA A 49 2.73 7.75 -0.06
N ASN A 50 1.88 8.27 -0.91
CA ASN A 50 1.36 7.71 -2.16
C ASN A 50 0.52 6.43 -2.05
N ASN A 51 0.91 5.46 -1.21
CA ASN A 51 0.25 4.17 -1.09
C ASN A 51 -1.03 4.26 -0.23
N PRO A 52 -2.20 3.86 -0.76
CA PRO A 52 -3.47 3.89 -0.05
C PRO A 52 -3.59 2.71 0.95
N VAL A 53 -4.54 2.83 1.87
CA VAL A 53 -5.05 1.70 2.66
C VAL A 53 -6.41 1.29 2.12
N TYR A 54 -6.60 -0.01 1.93
CA TYR A 54 -7.90 -0.59 1.58
C TYR A 54 -8.50 -1.29 2.79
N LEU A 55 -9.78 -1.09 3.00
CA LEU A 55 -10.58 -1.79 3.99
C LEU A 55 -11.75 -2.48 3.27
N ILE A 56 -11.90 -3.78 3.49
CA ILE A 56 -13.12 -4.49 3.06
C ILE A 56 -13.93 -4.81 4.30
N ARG A 57 -15.16 -4.29 4.34
CA ARG A 57 -16.14 -4.47 5.39
C ARG A 57 -17.46 -4.88 4.79
N ASP A 58 -18.06 -5.95 5.29
CA ASP A 58 -19.36 -6.48 4.80
C ASP A 58 -19.37 -6.71 3.27
N GLY A 59 -18.22 -7.07 2.69
CA GLY A 59 -18.04 -7.28 1.24
C GLY A 59 -17.84 -6.01 0.41
N GLU A 60 -17.90 -4.83 1.03
CA GLU A 60 -17.69 -3.54 0.37
C GLU A 60 -16.27 -3.03 0.55
N LEU A 61 -15.65 -2.56 -0.55
CA LEU A 61 -14.31 -2.01 -0.55
C LEU A 61 -14.33 -0.50 -0.30
N GLU A 62 -13.73 -0.09 0.80
CA GLU A 62 -13.42 1.31 1.11
C GLU A 62 -11.94 1.61 0.81
N ILE A 63 -11.68 2.76 0.18
CA ILE A 63 -10.33 3.18 -0.22
C ILE A 63 -9.96 4.46 0.49
N TYR A 64 -8.96 4.37 1.36
CA TYR A 64 -8.42 5.52 2.07
C TYR A 64 -7.15 6.00 1.37
N LYS A 65 -7.29 7.11 0.63
CA LYS A 65 -6.17 7.77 -0.04
C LYS A 65 -5.32 8.49 0.99
N THR A 66 -4.00 8.39 0.83
CA THR A 66 -3.00 9.05 1.66
C THR A 66 -2.42 10.28 0.96
N ASN A 67 -1.39 10.88 1.54
CA ASN A 67 -0.73 12.03 0.93
C ASN A 67 -0.04 11.65 -0.40
N ARG A 68 -0.05 12.59 -1.36
CA ARG A 68 0.48 12.37 -2.72
C ARG A 68 1.91 12.91 -2.87
N PHE A 69 2.76 12.62 -1.92
CA PHE A 69 4.19 12.93 -1.98
C PHE A 69 4.97 11.84 -1.25
N ALA A 70 6.10 11.47 -1.82
CA ALA A 70 6.96 10.42 -1.29
C ALA A 70 7.82 10.94 -0.14
N ILE A 71 8.28 10.05 0.73
CA ILE A 71 9.31 10.36 1.73
C ILE A 71 10.62 10.70 0.99
N GLY A 72 11.29 11.79 1.40
CA GLY A 72 12.55 12.23 0.78
C GLY A 72 12.37 12.98 -0.54
N SER A 73 11.13 13.13 -1.05
CA SER A 73 10.90 13.97 -2.21
C SER A 73 11.08 15.44 -1.84
N PHE A 74 11.93 16.13 -2.61
CA PHE A 74 12.15 17.57 -2.46
C PHE A 74 10.92 18.38 -2.87
N THR A 75 9.92 18.43 -2.02
CA THR A 75 8.85 19.40 -2.15
C THR A 75 9.19 20.61 -1.29
N TYR A 76 9.37 21.76 -1.93
CA TYR A 76 9.52 23.02 -1.21
C TYR A 76 8.23 23.31 -0.43
N GLY A 77 8.29 23.26 0.90
CA GLY A 77 7.19 23.59 1.80
C GLY A 77 7.12 22.65 3.01
N GLU A 78 6.41 23.09 4.04
CA GLU A 78 6.06 22.23 5.17
C GLU A 78 4.89 21.35 4.77
N HIS A 79 5.16 20.12 4.38
CA HIS A 79 4.15 19.11 4.15
C HIS A 79 4.12 18.17 5.36
N ASN A 80 2.95 18.02 5.97
CA ASN A 80 2.71 17.08 7.04
C ASN A 80 1.89 15.89 6.52
N TYR A 81 2.25 14.69 6.97
CA TYR A 81 1.47 13.50 6.67
C TYR A 81 0.20 13.46 7.52
N GLU A 82 -0.93 13.32 6.85
CA GLU A 82 -2.23 13.25 7.52
C GLU A 82 -2.36 11.97 8.34
N ASN A 83 -2.95 12.10 9.54
CA ASN A 83 -3.26 10.97 10.39
C ASN A 83 -4.71 10.57 10.21
N PHE A 84 -4.92 9.30 9.87
CA PHE A 84 -6.25 8.70 9.77
C PHE A 84 -6.51 7.79 10.97
N GLU A 85 -7.75 7.78 11.46
CA GLU A 85 -8.20 6.84 12.49
C GLU A 85 -9.55 6.27 12.08
N LEU A 86 -9.67 4.94 12.16
CA LEU A 86 -10.89 4.20 11.86
C LEU A 86 -11.24 3.28 13.02
N ASP A 87 -12.53 3.18 13.33
CA ASP A 87 -13.06 2.14 14.20
C ASP A 87 -13.15 0.83 13.42
N LEU A 88 -12.55 -0.22 13.97
CA LEU A 88 -12.55 -1.55 13.39
C LEU A 88 -13.74 -2.38 13.87
N LYS A 89 -14.17 -3.32 13.05
CA LYS A 89 -15.18 -4.31 13.38
C LYS A 89 -14.62 -5.71 13.14
N LYS A 90 -15.14 -6.68 13.84
CA LYS A 90 -14.86 -8.08 13.56
C LYS A 90 -15.23 -8.40 12.10
N GLY A 91 -14.34 -9.11 11.42
CA GLY A 91 -14.46 -9.45 10.01
C GLY A 91 -13.91 -8.41 9.03
N ASP A 92 -13.46 -7.24 9.51
CA ASP A 92 -12.78 -6.27 8.66
C ASP A 92 -11.49 -6.87 8.09
N LYS A 93 -11.25 -6.67 6.80
CA LYS A 93 -9.98 -7.00 6.15
C LYS A 93 -9.27 -5.74 5.68
N ILE A 94 -8.06 -5.54 6.18
CA ILE A 94 -7.24 -4.35 5.92
C ILE A 94 -6.09 -4.76 5.00
N TYR A 95 -5.83 -3.96 3.95
CA TYR A 95 -4.74 -4.20 3.00
C TYR A 95 -3.86 -2.96 2.88
N ALA A 96 -2.55 -3.19 2.97
CA ALA A 96 -1.50 -2.25 2.59
C ALA A 96 -0.58 -2.96 1.59
N PHE A 97 -0.19 -2.28 0.51
CA PHE A 97 0.50 -2.94 -0.59
C PHE A 97 1.37 -1.95 -1.38
N SER A 98 2.37 -2.49 -2.09
CA SER A 98 3.13 -1.75 -3.11
C SER A 98 2.35 -1.73 -4.44
N ASP A 99 2.74 -0.84 -5.33
CA ASP A 99 2.14 -0.75 -6.68
C ASP A 99 2.58 -1.87 -7.62
N GLY A 100 3.58 -2.67 -7.24
CA GLY A 100 4.12 -3.73 -8.08
C GLY A 100 3.06 -4.73 -8.59
N TYR A 101 2.07 -5.11 -7.77
CA TYR A 101 1.01 -6.02 -8.22
C TYR A 101 0.10 -5.41 -9.29
N PRO A 102 -0.54 -4.22 -9.08
CA PRO A 102 -1.35 -3.59 -10.13
C PRO A 102 -0.54 -3.15 -11.35
N ASP A 103 0.75 -2.91 -11.20
CA ASP A 103 1.63 -2.44 -12.27
C ASP A 103 2.30 -3.59 -13.05
N GLN A 104 2.17 -4.84 -12.60
CA GLN A 104 2.72 -6.00 -13.27
C GLN A 104 2.16 -6.18 -14.69
N PHE A 105 3.06 -6.31 -15.66
CA PHE A 105 2.70 -6.58 -17.06
C PHE A 105 2.34 -8.03 -17.27
N GLY A 106 1.40 -8.27 -18.22
CA GLY A 106 0.98 -9.61 -18.57
C GLY A 106 -0.32 -9.65 -19.37
N GLY A 107 -0.91 -10.84 -19.42
CA GLY A 107 -2.13 -11.13 -20.16
C GLY A 107 -1.94 -11.08 -21.69
N PRO A 108 -2.99 -11.39 -22.46
CA PRO A 108 -2.89 -11.59 -23.92
C PRO A 108 -2.40 -10.38 -24.72
N ARG A 109 -2.35 -9.20 -24.09
CA ARG A 109 -1.95 -7.94 -24.75
C ARG A 109 -0.73 -7.28 -24.09
N GLY A 110 -0.06 -7.97 -23.17
CA GLY A 110 1.11 -7.44 -22.46
C GLY A 110 0.85 -6.10 -21.76
N LYS A 111 -0.30 -5.95 -21.06
CA LYS A 111 -0.66 -4.70 -20.37
C LYS A 111 -0.47 -4.84 -18.85
N LYS A 112 -0.44 -3.71 -18.15
CA LYS A 112 -0.49 -3.72 -16.69
C LYS A 112 -1.77 -4.41 -16.18
N PHE A 113 -1.68 -5.08 -15.02
CA PHE A 113 -2.82 -5.72 -14.35
C PHE A 113 -3.90 -4.70 -14.00
N MET A 114 -3.51 -3.54 -13.53
CA MET A 114 -4.31 -2.37 -13.20
C MET A 114 -5.05 -2.48 -11.86
N TYR A 115 -5.11 -1.37 -11.14
CA TYR A 115 -5.82 -1.24 -9.86
C TYR A 115 -7.29 -1.68 -9.91
N LYS A 116 -7.96 -1.56 -11.07
CA LYS A 116 -9.35 -2.01 -11.21
C LYS A 116 -9.46 -3.52 -10.98
N LYS A 117 -8.65 -4.31 -11.70
CA LYS A 117 -8.66 -5.78 -11.56
C LYS A 117 -8.18 -6.23 -10.18
N PHE A 118 -7.18 -5.54 -9.62
CA PHE A 118 -6.69 -5.84 -8.28
C PHE A 118 -7.78 -5.68 -7.23
N LYS A 119 -8.56 -4.60 -7.28
CA LYS A 119 -9.71 -4.36 -6.40
C LYS A 119 -10.80 -5.42 -6.57
N GLU A 120 -11.15 -5.73 -7.82
CA GLU A 120 -12.12 -6.78 -8.13
C GLU A 120 -11.68 -8.11 -7.52
N LEU A 121 -10.41 -8.49 -7.69
CA LEU A 121 -9.85 -9.72 -7.14
C LEU A 121 -9.88 -9.77 -5.60
N LEU A 122 -9.56 -8.66 -4.91
CA LEU A 122 -9.64 -8.59 -3.45
C LEU A 122 -11.08 -8.78 -2.95
N VAL A 123 -12.08 -8.19 -3.64
CA VAL A 123 -13.49 -8.32 -3.28
C VAL A 123 -14.01 -9.73 -3.60
N GLU A 124 -13.67 -10.29 -4.76
CA GLU A 124 -14.06 -11.66 -5.15
C GLU A 124 -13.59 -12.71 -4.15
N THR A 125 -12.39 -12.51 -3.58
CA THR A 125 -11.75 -13.46 -2.65
C THR A 125 -11.95 -13.10 -1.18
N VAL A 126 -12.81 -12.13 -0.87
CA VAL A 126 -12.96 -11.62 0.51
C VAL A 126 -13.49 -12.66 1.50
N ASN A 127 -14.26 -13.63 1.05
CA ASN A 127 -14.82 -14.70 1.90
C ASN A 127 -13.85 -15.87 2.11
N ASP A 128 -12.72 -15.89 1.42
CA ASP A 128 -11.68 -16.89 1.63
C ASP A 128 -10.89 -16.61 2.90
N SER A 129 -10.30 -17.66 3.48
CA SER A 129 -9.30 -17.46 4.55
C SER A 129 -8.12 -16.63 4.04
N MET A 130 -7.40 -15.94 4.92
CA MET A 130 -6.22 -15.17 4.55
C MET A 130 -5.17 -15.99 3.79
N GLU A 131 -5.01 -17.27 4.18
CA GLU A 131 -4.09 -18.20 3.51
C GLU A 131 -4.55 -18.55 2.08
N ASN A 132 -5.84 -18.83 1.91
CA ASN A 132 -6.41 -19.11 0.59
C ASN A 132 -6.37 -17.86 -0.30
N GLN A 133 -6.71 -16.70 0.25
CA GLN A 133 -6.66 -15.44 -0.49
C GLN A 133 -5.23 -15.14 -0.97
N LYS A 134 -4.22 -15.33 -0.10
CA LYS A 134 -2.82 -15.21 -0.50
C LYS A 134 -2.50 -16.09 -1.70
N LYS A 135 -2.84 -17.39 -1.63
CA LYS A 135 -2.60 -18.34 -2.72
C LYS A 135 -3.32 -17.91 -4.01
N LEU A 136 -4.56 -17.48 -3.93
CA LEU A 136 -5.31 -17.00 -5.10
C LEU A 136 -4.68 -15.76 -5.73
N LEU A 137 -4.15 -14.85 -4.93
CA LEU A 137 -3.41 -13.67 -5.43
C LEU A 137 -2.11 -14.10 -6.13
N GLU A 138 -1.36 -15.03 -5.56
CA GLU A 138 -0.12 -15.58 -6.16
C GLU A 138 -0.41 -16.31 -7.48
N ASP A 139 -1.41 -17.21 -7.49
CA ASP A 139 -1.81 -17.96 -8.67
C ASP A 139 -2.31 -17.03 -9.79
N ARG A 140 -3.11 -16.02 -9.46
CA ARG A 140 -3.62 -15.06 -10.43
C ARG A 140 -2.51 -14.18 -11.01
N LEU A 141 -1.52 -13.81 -10.20
CA LEU A 141 -0.36 -13.06 -10.67
C LEU A 141 0.48 -13.89 -11.64
N ALA A 142 0.77 -15.15 -11.28
CA ALA A 142 1.52 -16.08 -12.11
C ALA A 142 0.81 -16.33 -13.46
N GLU A 143 -0.52 -16.55 -13.43
CA GLU A 143 -1.35 -16.67 -14.64
C GLU A 143 -1.29 -15.40 -15.51
N TRP A 144 -1.31 -14.22 -14.88
CA TRP A 144 -1.23 -12.95 -15.57
C TRP A 144 0.10 -12.74 -16.26
N MET A 145 1.21 -13.05 -15.59
CA MET A 145 2.58 -12.94 -16.13
C MET A 145 2.82 -13.95 -17.25
N GLY A 146 2.29 -15.16 -17.11
CA GLY A 146 2.59 -16.25 -18.04
C GLY A 146 4.08 -16.55 -18.09
N GLU A 147 4.54 -17.09 -19.23
CA GLU A 147 5.96 -17.40 -19.47
C GLU A 147 6.72 -16.24 -20.16
N GLU A 148 6.01 -15.21 -20.62
CA GLU A 148 6.56 -14.15 -21.47
C GLU A 148 6.94 -12.87 -20.70
N HIS A 149 6.49 -12.73 -19.46
CA HIS A 149 6.71 -11.50 -18.68
C HIS A 149 7.42 -11.79 -17.36
N GLU A 150 8.43 -10.99 -17.07
CA GLU A 150 9.15 -11.01 -15.80
C GLU A 150 8.52 -10.02 -14.81
N GLN A 151 8.77 -10.22 -13.53
CA GLN A 151 8.40 -9.25 -12.51
C GLN A 151 9.20 -7.97 -12.69
N VAL A 152 8.51 -6.82 -12.75
CA VAL A 152 9.12 -5.52 -13.05
C VAL A 152 9.37 -4.67 -11.82
N ASP A 153 8.73 -4.97 -10.70
CA ASP A 153 8.85 -4.23 -9.45
C ASP A 153 8.63 -5.14 -8.23
N ASP A 154 9.00 -4.68 -7.04
CA ASP A 154 8.78 -5.40 -5.79
C ASP A 154 7.28 -5.48 -5.45
N ILE A 155 6.79 -6.70 -5.29
CA ILE A 155 5.39 -6.97 -4.99
C ILE A 155 5.26 -7.34 -3.52
N VAL A 156 4.65 -6.45 -2.76
CA VAL A 156 4.30 -6.67 -1.35
C VAL A 156 2.81 -6.43 -1.16
N ILE A 157 2.11 -7.39 -0.57
CA ILE A 157 0.74 -7.24 -0.09
C ILE A 157 0.70 -7.69 1.36
N PHE A 158 0.37 -6.78 2.24
CA PHE A 158 0.14 -7.06 3.65
C PHE A 158 -1.37 -7.00 3.93
N ALA A 159 -1.93 -8.09 4.42
CA ALA A 159 -3.35 -8.19 4.73
C ALA A 159 -3.57 -8.70 6.16
N VAL A 160 -4.55 -8.11 6.85
CA VAL A 160 -4.95 -8.50 8.21
C VAL A 160 -6.46 -8.61 8.27
N GLU A 161 -6.96 -9.71 8.82
CA GLU A 161 -8.35 -9.88 9.21
C GLU A 161 -8.51 -9.62 10.71
N ILE A 162 -9.56 -8.90 11.06
CA ILE A 162 -9.88 -8.56 12.46
C ILE A 162 -10.84 -9.61 13.03
N ASP A 163 -10.39 -10.36 14.04
CA ASP A 163 -11.13 -11.42 14.72
C ASP A 163 -12.02 -10.91 15.87
#